data_e217d71e16fb969a2c3b6c7fe3c919a8
#
_entry.id   e217d71e16fb969a2c3b6c7fe3c919a8
#
_cell.length_a   1.000
_cell.length_b   1.000
_cell.length_c   1.000
_cell.angle_alpha   90.00
_cell.angle_beta   90.00
_cell.angle_gamma   90.00
#
_symmetry.space_group_name_H-M   'P 1'
#
loop_
_entity.id
_entity.type
_entity.pdbx_description
1 polymer ?
#
loop_
_entity_poly.entity_id
_entity_poly.type
_entity_poly.pdbx_seq_one_letter_code
_entity_poly.pdbx_strand_id
1 'polypeptide(L)'
;MTFEEHFKSLIADLNNRFPQLVKKYNLCVVHSGGGCFHVDYVLNNKLSVSINPFDEDIEYDVPKDKKTKCLFGIYSEDGEQTKTFIKPFEEGLRKLEKMKGERLKCI
;
A
#
# COMPACT_ATOMS: atom_id res chain seq x y z
N MET A 1 15.18 15.48 11.11
CA MET A 1 13.71 15.27 11.07
C MET A 1 13.32 14.24 12.10
N THR A 2 12.34 14.51 12.93
CA THR A 2 11.85 13.56 13.92
C THR A 2 10.99 12.48 13.25
N PHE A 3 10.76 11.38 13.97
CA PHE A 3 9.87 10.31 13.51
C PHE A 3 8.49 10.85 13.16
N GLU A 4 7.90 11.66 14.04
CA GLU A 4 6.58 12.23 13.81
C GLU A 4 6.51 13.15 12.60
N GLU A 5 7.53 13.97 12.40
CA GLU A 5 7.61 14.86 11.25
C GLU A 5 7.70 14.08 9.95
N HIS A 6 8.51 13.03 9.94
CA HIS A 6 8.65 12.15 8.78
C HIS A 6 7.34 11.44 8.47
N PHE A 7 6.69 10.89 9.50
CA PHE A 7 5.39 10.22 9.36
C PHE A 7 4.34 11.17 8.77
N LYS A 8 4.22 12.37 9.32
CA LYS A 8 3.28 13.38 8.82
C LYS A 8 3.58 13.79 7.38
N SER A 9 4.86 13.89 7.05
CA SER A 9 5.31 14.21 5.69
C SER A 9 4.85 13.13 4.70
N LEU A 10 4.99 11.86 5.05
CA LEU A 10 4.55 10.75 4.20
C LEU A 10 3.04 10.73 4.03
N ILE A 11 2.29 11.00 5.08
CA ILE A 11 0.82 11.08 5.00
C ILE A 11 0.43 12.22 4.06
N ALA A 12 1.05 13.38 4.18
CA ALA A 12 0.80 14.52 3.31
C ALA A 12 1.13 14.18 1.85
N ASP A 13 2.28 13.54 1.61
CA ASP A 13 2.70 13.15 0.27
C ASP A 13 1.69 12.19 -0.37
N LEU A 14 1.25 11.18 0.36
CA LEU A 14 0.26 10.22 -0.13
C LEU A 14 -1.04 10.94 -0.54
N ASN A 15 -1.56 11.78 0.34
CA ASN A 15 -2.81 12.48 0.09
C ASN A 15 -2.70 13.54 -1.01
N ASN A 16 -1.54 14.20 -1.11
CA ASN A 16 -1.33 15.22 -2.15
C ASN A 16 -1.09 14.62 -3.53
N ARG A 17 -0.39 13.47 -3.59
CA ARG A 17 -0.09 12.82 -4.87
C ARG A 17 -1.27 12.01 -5.41
N PHE A 18 -2.04 11.39 -4.51
CA PHE A 18 -3.09 10.44 -4.91
C PHE A 18 -4.40 10.67 -4.18
N PRO A 19 -4.97 11.90 -4.22
CA PRO A 19 -6.18 12.20 -3.44
C PRO A 19 -7.37 11.30 -3.80
N GLN A 20 -7.52 10.95 -5.08
CA GLN A 20 -8.61 10.11 -5.53
C GLN A 20 -8.43 8.65 -5.14
N LEU A 21 -7.18 8.13 -5.26
CA LEU A 21 -6.88 6.75 -4.90
C LEU A 21 -6.99 6.54 -3.38
N VAL A 22 -6.51 7.50 -2.60
CA VAL A 22 -6.63 7.45 -1.13
C VAL A 22 -8.09 7.35 -0.73
N LYS A 23 -8.95 8.17 -1.33
CA LYS A 23 -10.37 8.17 -1.04
C LYS A 23 -11.05 6.88 -1.50
N LYS A 24 -10.76 6.44 -2.73
CA LYS A 24 -11.39 5.26 -3.33
C LYS A 24 -11.04 3.97 -2.58
N TYR A 25 -9.77 3.82 -2.21
CA TYR A 25 -9.26 2.58 -1.60
C TYR A 25 -9.04 2.71 -0.10
N ASN A 26 -9.31 3.88 0.47
CA ASN A 26 -9.07 4.16 1.90
C ASN A 26 -7.64 3.84 2.32
N LEU A 27 -6.68 4.35 1.55
CA LEU A 27 -5.26 4.12 1.79
C LEU A 27 -4.76 4.92 2.98
N CYS A 28 -3.80 4.36 3.72
CA CYS A 28 -3.14 5.08 4.81
C CYS A 28 -1.66 4.70 4.87
N VAL A 29 -0.87 5.50 5.57
CA VAL A 29 0.53 5.21 5.83
C VAL A 29 0.63 4.57 7.20
N VAL A 30 1.34 3.45 7.27
CA VAL A 30 1.52 2.68 8.51
C VAL A 30 3.00 2.48 8.78
N HIS A 31 3.39 2.55 10.05
CA HIS A 31 4.75 2.26 10.48
C HIS A 31 4.94 0.75 10.60
N SER A 32 5.90 0.22 9.84
CA SER A 32 6.18 -1.22 9.79
C SER A 32 7.19 -1.69 10.82
N GLY A 33 7.74 -0.78 11.61
CA GLY A 33 8.83 -1.05 12.55
C GLY A 33 10.20 -0.69 11.97
N GLY A 34 11.20 -0.51 12.84
CA GLY A 34 12.57 -0.20 12.42
C GLY A 34 12.75 1.07 11.60
N GLY A 35 11.85 2.04 11.73
CA GLY A 35 11.89 3.28 10.97
C GLY A 35 11.35 3.16 9.54
N CYS A 36 10.76 2.03 9.20
CA CYS A 36 10.17 1.81 7.87
C CYS A 36 8.68 2.08 7.87
N PHE A 37 8.17 2.54 6.74
CA PHE A 37 6.75 2.84 6.54
C PHE A 37 6.27 2.16 5.27
N HIS A 38 4.96 1.94 5.17
CA HIS A 38 4.34 1.45 3.94
C HIS A 38 2.95 2.04 3.77
N VAL A 39 2.42 1.98 2.56
CA VAL A 39 1.03 2.29 2.29
C VAL A 39 0.23 1.04 2.59
N ASP A 40 -0.85 1.19 3.35
CA ASP A 40 -1.69 0.07 3.75
C ASP A 40 -3.04 0.12 3.06
N TYR A 41 -3.52 -1.04 2.64
CA TYR A 41 -4.85 -1.23 2.08
C TYR A 41 -5.49 -2.46 2.70
N VAL A 42 -6.65 -2.27 3.31
CA VAL A 42 -7.39 -3.38 3.93
C VAL A 42 -8.25 -4.05 2.86
N LEU A 43 -7.86 -5.26 2.47
CA LEU A 43 -8.57 -6.02 1.43
C LEU A 43 -9.91 -6.56 1.95
N ASN A 44 -9.90 -7.12 3.16
CA ASN A 44 -11.11 -7.54 3.87
C ASN A 44 -10.79 -7.69 5.37
N ASN A 45 -11.72 -8.24 6.15
CA ASN A 45 -11.56 -8.38 7.60
C ASN A 45 -10.37 -9.24 8.02
N LYS A 46 -9.87 -10.10 7.13
CA LYS A 46 -8.80 -11.05 7.43
C LYS A 46 -7.50 -10.77 6.70
N LEU A 47 -7.53 -9.94 5.68
CA LEU A 47 -6.37 -9.71 4.81
C LEU A 47 -6.08 -8.22 4.68
N SER A 48 -4.82 -7.87 4.90
CA SER A 48 -4.33 -6.52 4.65
C SER A 48 -3.19 -6.56 3.62
N VAL A 49 -2.95 -5.45 2.96
CA VAL A 49 -1.93 -5.35 1.92
C VAL A 49 -0.96 -4.25 2.29
N SER A 50 0.34 -4.56 2.28
CA SER A 50 1.38 -3.56 2.39
C SER A 50 1.89 -3.21 1.01
N ILE A 51 2.04 -1.94 0.72
CA ILE A 51 2.47 -1.44 -0.59
C ILE A 51 3.71 -0.59 -0.40
N ASN A 52 4.82 -1.03 -0.99
CA ASN A 52 6.09 -0.32 -0.94
C ASN A 52 6.60 -0.06 -2.35
N PRO A 53 7.15 1.13 -2.62
CA PRO A 53 7.86 1.33 -3.89
C PRO A 53 8.94 0.27 -4.06
N PHE A 54 9.08 -0.24 -5.27
CA PHE A 54 10.06 -1.27 -5.60
C PHE A 54 10.90 -0.79 -6.79
N ASP A 55 11.95 -0.04 -6.48
CA ASP A 55 12.88 0.49 -7.48
C ASP A 55 14.24 0.61 -6.82
N GLU A 56 15.32 0.37 -7.56
CA GLU A 56 16.68 0.35 -7.04
C GLU A 56 17.16 1.70 -6.48
N ASP A 57 16.56 2.78 -6.92
CA ASP A 57 16.92 4.14 -6.51
C ASP A 57 16.08 4.68 -5.36
N ILE A 58 15.50 3.81 -4.54
CA ILE A 58 14.46 4.28 -3.65
C ILE A 58 14.87 4.66 -2.27
N GLU A 59 14.48 5.89 -1.98
CA GLU A 59 14.35 6.40 -0.63
C GLU A 59 12.88 6.76 -0.32
N TYR A 60 11.92 6.27 -1.09
CA TYR A 60 10.52 6.67 -0.92
C TYR A 60 9.72 5.59 -0.20
N ASP A 61 9.11 5.97 0.90
CA ASP A 61 8.16 5.11 1.62
C ASP A 61 6.75 5.20 1.02
N VAL A 62 6.52 6.18 0.13
CA VAL A 62 5.26 6.40 -0.59
C VAL A 62 5.57 6.47 -2.08
N PRO A 63 4.74 5.84 -2.95
CA PRO A 63 4.99 5.89 -4.40
C PRO A 63 5.07 7.32 -4.92
N LYS A 64 5.96 7.55 -5.85
CA LYS A 64 6.17 8.86 -6.46
C LYS A 64 5.02 9.25 -7.38
N ASP A 65 4.52 8.30 -8.17
CA ASP A 65 3.40 8.49 -9.09
C ASP A 65 2.65 7.17 -9.30
N LYS A 66 1.58 7.20 -10.12
CA LYS A 66 0.74 6.03 -10.39
C LYS A 66 1.47 4.90 -11.11
N LYS A 67 2.55 5.22 -11.81
CA LYS A 67 3.34 4.27 -12.61
C LYS A 67 4.52 3.70 -11.84
N THR A 68 4.80 4.20 -10.64
CA THR A 68 5.88 3.69 -9.79
C THR A 68 5.64 2.21 -9.52
N LYS A 69 6.62 1.37 -9.84
CA LYS A 69 6.54 -0.05 -9.51
C LYS A 69 6.54 -0.22 -8.00
N CYS A 70 5.63 -1.03 -7.52
CA CYS A 70 5.47 -1.29 -6.10
C CYS A 70 5.43 -2.78 -5.82
N LEU A 71 5.96 -3.16 -4.67
CA LEU A 71 5.80 -4.50 -4.13
C LEU A 71 4.52 -4.50 -3.29
N PHE A 72 3.60 -5.38 -3.65
CA PHE A 72 2.35 -5.58 -2.93
C PHE A 72 2.45 -6.89 -2.16
N GLY A 73 2.37 -6.81 -0.85
CA GLY A 73 2.40 -8.00 0.01
C GLY A 73 1.06 -8.18 0.71
N ILE A 74 0.44 -9.34 0.53
CA ILE A 74 -0.83 -9.66 1.16
C ILE A 74 -0.57 -10.47 2.43
N TYR A 75 -1.08 -10.00 3.55
CA TYR A 75 -0.87 -10.61 4.86
C TYR A 75 -2.20 -10.99 5.50
N SER A 76 -2.22 -12.15 6.16
CA SER A 76 -3.36 -12.58 6.95
C SER A 76 -3.36 -11.87 8.30
N GLU A 77 -4.43 -11.98 9.07
CA GLU A 77 -4.58 -11.30 10.37
C GLU A 77 -3.53 -11.75 11.41
N ASP A 78 -2.95 -12.94 11.25
CA ASP A 78 -1.88 -13.45 12.11
C ASP A 78 -0.49 -12.99 11.66
N GLY A 79 -0.42 -12.14 10.63
CA GLY A 79 0.83 -11.59 10.12
C GLY A 79 1.55 -12.46 9.10
N GLU A 80 0.97 -13.59 8.71
CA GLU A 80 1.56 -14.49 7.74
C GLU A 80 1.36 -13.96 6.32
N GLN A 81 2.47 -13.90 5.56
CA GLN A 81 2.42 -13.45 4.17
C GLN A 81 1.88 -14.54 3.27
N THR A 82 0.77 -14.26 2.58
CA THR A 82 0.10 -15.24 1.72
C THR A 82 0.47 -15.11 0.25
N LYS A 83 0.76 -13.89 -0.22
CA LYS A 83 1.06 -13.65 -1.64
C LYS A 83 1.79 -12.32 -1.80
N THR A 84 2.67 -12.26 -2.81
CA THR A 84 3.30 -11.00 -3.22
C THR A 84 3.25 -10.87 -4.73
N PHE A 85 3.24 -9.64 -5.21
CA PHE A 85 3.42 -9.35 -6.62
C PHE A 85 3.98 -7.93 -6.79
N ILE A 86 4.55 -7.67 -7.97
CA ILE A 86 5.12 -6.37 -8.33
C ILE A 86 4.34 -5.82 -9.50
N LYS A 87 3.79 -4.62 -9.36
CA LYS A 87 3.07 -3.91 -10.42
C LYS A 87 3.17 -2.39 -10.20
N PRO A 88 2.94 -1.58 -11.26
CA PRO A 88 2.74 -0.15 -11.06
C PRO A 88 1.63 0.10 -10.04
N PHE A 89 1.77 1.15 -9.26
CA PHE A 89 0.91 1.43 -8.10
C PHE A 89 -0.59 1.33 -8.43
N GLU A 90 -1.06 2.07 -9.44
CA GLU A 90 -2.47 2.07 -9.80
C GLU A 90 -2.95 0.71 -10.32
N GLU A 91 -2.13 0.05 -11.14
CA GLU A 91 -2.48 -1.27 -11.67
C GLU A 91 -2.57 -2.32 -10.57
N GLY A 92 -1.67 -2.25 -9.60
CA GLY A 92 -1.70 -3.15 -8.45
C GLY A 92 -2.97 -2.98 -7.62
N LEU A 93 -3.40 -1.73 -7.42
CA LEU A 93 -4.65 -1.45 -6.71
C LEU A 93 -5.87 -2.00 -7.47
N ARG A 94 -5.88 -1.86 -8.79
CA ARG A 94 -6.95 -2.42 -9.62
C ARG A 94 -7.00 -3.95 -9.54
N LYS A 95 -5.82 -4.58 -9.52
CA LYS A 95 -5.72 -6.04 -9.36
C LYS A 95 -6.31 -6.48 -8.03
N LEU A 96 -6.00 -5.78 -6.96
CA LEU A 96 -6.54 -6.06 -5.63
C LEU A 96 -8.06 -5.89 -5.58
N GLU A 97 -8.57 -4.84 -6.20
CA GLU A 97 -10.00 -4.59 -6.30
C GLU A 97 -10.72 -5.74 -7.02
N LYS A 98 -10.12 -6.23 -8.10
CA LYS A 98 -10.65 -7.37 -8.86
C LYS A 98 -10.63 -8.64 -8.03
N MET A 99 -9.56 -8.90 -7.31
CA MET A 99 -9.44 -10.05 -6.40
C MET A 99 -10.51 -9.99 -5.31
N LYS A 100 -10.77 -8.82 -4.76
CA LYS A 100 -11.80 -8.61 -3.75
C LYS A 100 -13.19 -8.97 -4.31
N GLY A 101 -13.50 -8.53 -5.54
CA GLY A 101 -14.73 -8.84 -6.22
C GLY A 101 -14.90 -10.33 -6.48
N GLU A 102 -13.86 -11.00 -6.93
CA GLU A 102 -13.86 -12.46 -7.17
C GLU A 102 -14.12 -13.24 -5.89
N ARG A 103 -13.52 -12.82 -4.78
CA ARG A 103 -13.74 -13.48 -3.48
C ARG A 103 -15.17 -13.35 -3.02
N LEU A 104 -15.77 -12.19 -3.21
CA LEU A 104 -17.18 -11.99 -2.87
C LEU A 104 -18.12 -12.88 -3.70
N LYS A 105 -17.73 -13.17 -4.94
CA LYS A 105 -18.51 -14.05 -5.83
C LYS A 105 -18.36 -15.53 -5.47
N CYS A 106 -17.27 -15.90 -4.82
CA CYS A 106 -17.01 -17.29 -4.46
C CYS A 106 -17.64 -17.69 -3.11
N ILE A 107 -18.22 -16.75 -2.44
CA ILE A 107 -18.93 -16.98 -1.19
C ILE A 107 -20.42 -17.13 -1.48
#